data_b695ae5a0d07f402837e158a845a1ad3
#
_entry.id   b695ae5a0d07f402837e158a845a1ad3
#
_cell.length_a   1.000
_cell.length_b   1.000
_cell.length_c   1.000
_cell.angle_alpha   90.00
_cell.angle_beta   90.00
_cell.angle_gamma   90.00
#
_symmetry.space_group_name_H-M   'P 1'
#
loop_
_entity.id
_entity.type
_entity.pdbx_description
1 polymer ?
#
loop_
_entity_poly.entity_id
_entity_poly.type
_entity_poly.pdbx_seq_one_letter_code
_entity_poly.pdbx_strand_id
1 'polypeptide(L)'
;MNRHESEVIPIKTPVSRVGNKTSILHILYALFPLNYGRFIDVFGGSGSVLLGNPTVSSFEVYNDFDRNLANLFHCMKERTMATLRELGFCHLNSREDFIAIRRFFENEVFDDLYLSEELKLTEILFPPPEAKELMEIRTRITEDYDVRR
;
A
#
# COMPACT_ATOMS: atom_id res chain seq x y z
N MET A 1 -24.77 -29.32 -1.60
CA MET A 1 -24.02 -28.40 -0.77
C MET A 1 -23.36 -27.41 -1.74
N ASN A 2 -24.08 -26.32 -2.03
CA ASN A 2 -23.68 -25.34 -3.03
C ASN A 2 -22.49 -24.56 -2.50
N ARG A 3 -21.31 -24.78 -3.05
CA ARG A 3 -20.23 -23.81 -2.96
C ARG A 3 -20.69 -22.58 -3.74
N HIS A 4 -20.93 -21.47 -3.06
CA HIS A 4 -20.97 -20.19 -3.72
C HIS A 4 -19.62 -20.02 -4.42
N GLU A 5 -19.61 -20.11 -5.73
CA GLU A 5 -18.55 -19.54 -6.56
C GLU A 5 -18.61 -18.03 -6.31
N SER A 6 -17.83 -17.58 -5.32
CA SER A 6 -17.57 -16.16 -5.17
C SER A 6 -16.83 -15.75 -6.44
N GLU A 7 -17.50 -14.98 -7.28
CA GLU A 7 -16.89 -14.32 -8.43
C GLU A 7 -15.64 -13.59 -7.95
N VAL A 8 -14.49 -14.11 -8.28
CA VAL A 8 -13.21 -13.46 -7.96
C VAL A 8 -13.15 -12.21 -8.83
N ILE A 9 -13.53 -11.09 -8.27
CA ILE A 9 -13.40 -9.79 -8.94
C ILE A 9 -11.91 -9.62 -9.22
N PRO A 10 -11.48 -9.48 -10.48
CA PRO A 10 -10.07 -9.32 -10.81
C PRO A 10 -9.55 -8.01 -10.21
N ILE A 11 -8.84 -8.10 -9.10
CA ILE A 11 -8.25 -6.94 -8.47
C ILE A 11 -7.09 -6.47 -9.32
N LYS A 12 -7.17 -5.22 -9.79
CA LYS A 12 -6.05 -4.54 -10.41
C LYS A 12 -5.12 -4.06 -9.30
N THR A 13 -3.92 -4.62 -9.26
CA THR A 13 -2.89 -4.14 -8.34
C THR A 13 -2.38 -2.76 -8.76
N PRO A 14 -2.02 -1.89 -7.81
CA PRO A 14 -1.53 -0.55 -8.12
C PRO A 14 -0.21 -0.56 -8.90
N VAL A 15 0.55 -1.65 -8.78
CA VAL A 15 1.85 -1.82 -9.45
C VAL A 15 1.82 -3.05 -10.33
N SER A 16 2.18 -2.87 -11.60
CA SER A 16 2.44 -4.00 -12.52
C SER A 16 3.91 -4.41 -12.40
N ARG A 17 4.15 -5.68 -12.06
CA ARG A 17 5.50 -6.22 -11.92
C ARG A 17 5.62 -7.59 -12.56
N VAL A 18 6.81 -7.88 -13.09
CA VAL A 18 7.15 -9.22 -13.61
C VAL A 18 7.06 -10.22 -12.44
N GLY A 19 6.43 -11.37 -12.67
CA GLY A 19 6.17 -12.35 -11.62
C GLY A 19 4.89 -12.11 -10.80
N ASN A 20 4.02 -11.21 -11.25
CA ASN A 20 2.69 -11.03 -10.68
C ASN A 20 1.92 -12.35 -10.70
N LYS A 21 1.30 -12.69 -9.57
CA LYS A 21 0.59 -13.96 -9.37
C LYS A 21 -0.90 -13.93 -9.74
N THR A 22 -1.36 -12.84 -10.35
CA THR A 22 -2.79 -12.62 -10.66
C THR A 22 -3.41 -13.78 -11.45
N SER A 23 -2.67 -14.37 -12.39
CA SER A 23 -3.17 -15.48 -13.22
C SER A 23 -3.37 -16.80 -12.45
N ILE A 24 -2.70 -16.97 -11.31
CA ILE A 24 -2.74 -18.22 -10.50
C ILE A 24 -3.43 -18.03 -9.15
N LEU A 25 -4.01 -16.85 -8.87
CA LEU A 25 -4.64 -16.56 -7.57
C LEU A 25 -5.73 -17.57 -7.22
N HIS A 26 -6.55 -17.99 -8.18
CA HIS A 26 -7.60 -18.98 -7.98
C HIS A 26 -7.05 -20.33 -7.50
N ILE A 27 -5.87 -20.74 -7.98
CA ILE A 27 -5.19 -21.96 -7.53
C ILE A 27 -4.62 -21.76 -6.13
N LEU A 28 -3.95 -20.62 -5.90
CA LEU A 28 -3.34 -20.32 -4.60
C LEU A 28 -4.39 -20.30 -3.49
N TYR A 29 -5.49 -19.60 -3.69
CA TYR A 29 -6.54 -19.50 -2.67
C TYR A 29 -7.26 -20.84 -2.42
N ALA A 30 -7.35 -21.72 -3.43
CA ALA A 30 -7.88 -23.06 -3.24
C ALA A 30 -7.01 -23.95 -2.34
N LEU A 31 -5.72 -23.62 -2.22
CA LEU A 31 -4.75 -24.32 -1.37
C LEU A 31 -4.64 -23.71 0.04
N PHE A 32 -5.20 -22.53 0.26
CA PHE A 32 -5.16 -21.91 1.58
C PHE A 32 -6.07 -22.63 2.58
N PRO A 33 -5.71 -22.65 3.87
CA PRO A 33 -6.60 -23.13 4.91
C PRO A 33 -7.94 -22.37 4.87
N LEU A 34 -9.03 -23.05 5.22
CA LEU A 34 -10.36 -22.42 5.24
C LEU A 34 -10.48 -21.30 6.29
N ASN A 35 -9.73 -21.43 7.38
CA ASN A 35 -9.73 -20.46 8.48
C ASN A 35 -8.28 -20.24 8.95
N TYR A 36 -7.90 -18.98 9.01
CA TYR A 36 -6.62 -18.55 9.59
C TYR A 36 -6.77 -17.15 10.20
N GLY A 37 -6.13 -16.96 11.36
CA GLY A 37 -6.16 -15.67 12.07
C GLY A 37 -5.08 -14.69 11.60
N ARG A 38 -4.08 -15.18 10.85
CA ARG A 38 -2.95 -14.37 10.37
C ARG A 38 -2.61 -14.73 8.94
N PHE A 39 -2.36 -13.70 8.14
CA PHE A 39 -1.88 -13.85 6.77
C PHE A 39 -0.60 -13.03 6.58
N ILE A 40 0.46 -13.66 6.10
CA ILE A 40 1.76 -12.99 5.88
C ILE A 40 2.19 -13.27 4.44
N ASP A 41 2.20 -12.23 3.61
CA ASP A 41 2.74 -12.29 2.25
C ASP A 41 4.22 -11.91 2.29
N VAL A 42 5.09 -12.92 2.34
CA VAL A 42 6.54 -12.75 2.56
C VAL A 42 7.24 -12.15 1.34
N PHE A 43 6.71 -12.40 0.14
CA PHE A 43 7.21 -11.90 -1.15
C PHE A 43 6.07 -11.25 -1.92
N GLY A 44 5.52 -10.20 -1.32
CA GLY A 44 4.27 -9.56 -1.74
C GLY A 44 4.27 -9.03 -3.17
N GLY A 45 5.41 -8.55 -3.67
CA GLY A 45 5.53 -8.04 -5.03
C GLY A 45 4.48 -6.97 -5.34
N SER A 46 3.65 -7.21 -6.34
CA SER A 46 2.54 -6.30 -6.68
C SER A 46 1.39 -6.27 -5.66
N GLY A 47 1.46 -7.07 -4.59
CA GLY A 47 0.39 -7.21 -3.59
C GLY A 47 -0.81 -8.04 -4.06
N SER A 48 -0.71 -8.71 -5.20
CA SER A 48 -1.86 -9.39 -5.80
C SER A 48 -2.45 -10.49 -4.91
N VAL A 49 -1.61 -11.20 -4.15
CA VAL A 49 -2.06 -12.27 -3.27
C VAL A 49 -2.75 -11.71 -2.03
N LEU A 50 -2.17 -10.69 -1.41
CA LEU A 50 -2.76 -10.05 -0.24
C LEU A 50 -4.06 -9.32 -0.58
N LEU A 51 -4.02 -8.45 -1.59
CA LEU A 51 -5.16 -7.61 -1.97
C LEU A 51 -6.33 -8.42 -2.58
N GLY A 52 -6.02 -9.53 -3.25
CA GLY A 52 -7.01 -10.40 -3.86
C GLY A 52 -7.56 -11.48 -2.92
N ASN A 53 -7.06 -11.56 -1.69
CA ASN A 53 -7.47 -12.58 -0.74
C ASN A 53 -8.96 -12.41 -0.33
N PRO A 54 -9.83 -13.38 -0.64
CA PRO A 54 -11.25 -13.28 -0.30
C PRO A 54 -11.51 -13.46 1.20
N THR A 55 -10.54 -14.00 1.94
CA THR A 55 -10.66 -14.22 3.38
C THR A 55 -9.91 -13.12 4.13
N VAL A 56 -10.67 -12.25 4.79
CA VAL A 56 -10.10 -11.21 5.65
C VAL A 56 -9.60 -11.87 6.93
N SER A 57 -8.31 -11.75 7.19
CA SER A 57 -7.72 -12.20 8.46
C SER A 57 -7.63 -11.03 9.45
N SER A 58 -7.63 -11.34 10.74
CA SER A 58 -7.52 -10.32 11.80
C SER A 58 -6.14 -9.64 11.83
N PHE A 59 -5.15 -10.24 11.19
CA PHE A 59 -3.79 -9.72 11.11
C PHE A 59 -3.17 -10.04 9.75
N GLU A 60 -2.83 -9.01 8.99
CA GLU A 60 -2.25 -9.14 7.66
C GLU A 60 -0.93 -8.39 7.58
N VAL A 61 0.08 -9.04 7.00
CA VAL A 61 1.41 -8.46 6.79
C VAL A 61 1.78 -8.56 5.33
N TYR A 62 2.12 -7.42 4.74
CA TYR A 62 2.81 -7.34 3.48
C TYR A 62 4.31 -7.19 3.74
N ASN A 63 5.12 -8.02 3.11
CA ASN A 63 6.56 -7.90 3.12
C ASN A 63 7.12 -8.06 1.69
N ASP A 64 8.14 -7.29 1.36
CA ASP A 64 8.91 -7.45 0.14
C ASP A 64 10.37 -7.05 0.38
N PHE A 65 11.29 -7.64 -0.37
CA PHE A 65 12.70 -7.28 -0.32
C PHE A 65 12.97 -5.88 -0.89
N ASP A 66 12.15 -5.47 -1.86
CA ASP A 66 12.21 -4.14 -2.44
C ASP A 66 11.59 -3.11 -1.48
N ARG A 67 12.45 -2.38 -0.78
CA ARG A 67 12.04 -1.38 0.20
C ARG A 67 11.18 -0.27 -0.39
N ASN A 68 11.42 0.13 -1.64
CA ASN A 68 10.63 1.15 -2.31
C ASN A 68 9.20 0.66 -2.54
N LEU A 69 9.05 -0.61 -2.88
CA LEU A 69 7.74 -1.21 -3.06
C LEU A 69 6.99 -1.35 -1.72
N ALA A 70 7.66 -1.84 -0.69
CA ALA A 70 7.09 -1.92 0.65
C ALA A 70 6.67 -0.52 1.16
N ASN A 71 7.51 0.48 0.91
CA ASN A 71 7.22 1.86 1.23
C ASN A 71 6.03 2.43 0.47
N LEU A 72 5.90 2.14 -0.83
CA LEU A 72 4.74 2.55 -1.62
C LEU A 72 3.44 2.03 -1.00
N PHE A 73 3.37 0.73 -0.65
CA PHE A 73 2.19 0.16 0.01
C PHE A 73 1.92 0.79 1.37
N HIS A 74 2.97 1.11 2.11
CA HIS A 74 2.86 1.81 3.39
C HIS A 74 2.28 3.23 3.20
N CYS A 75 2.80 4.00 2.25
CA CYS A 75 2.28 5.32 1.91
C CYS A 75 0.82 5.25 1.43
N MET A 76 0.47 4.27 0.61
CA MET A 76 -0.91 4.07 0.16
C MET A 76 -1.87 3.79 1.31
N LYS A 77 -1.42 3.08 2.34
CA LYS A 77 -2.23 2.78 3.52
C LYS A 77 -2.33 3.98 4.47
N GLU A 78 -1.20 4.57 4.83
CA GLU A 78 -1.12 5.54 5.92
C GLU A 78 -1.18 7.01 5.44
N ARG A 79 -0.84 7.25 4.17
CA ARG A 79 -0.75 8.58 3.56
C ARG A 79 -1.51 8.66 2.24
N THR A 80 -2.72 8.11 2.21
CA THR A 80 -3.53 7.93 1.00
C THR A 80 -3.73 9.23 0.22
N MET A 81 -4.09 10.33 0.90
CA MET A 81 -4.38 11.60 0.24
C MET A 81 -3.12 12.25 -0.34
N ALA A 82 -2.00 12.22 0.38
CA ALA A 82 -0.72 12.69 -0.12
C ALA A 82 -0.29 11.86 -1.33
N THR A 83 -0.37 10.53 -1.24
CA THR A 83 -0.04 9.62 -2.35
C THR A 83 -0.89 9.91 -3.59
N LEU A 84 -2.19 10.11 -3.45
CA LEU A 84 -3.07 10.43 -4.58
C LEU A 84 -2.76 11.79 -5.21
N ARG A 85 -2.43 12.79 -4.40
CA ARG A 85 -2.06 14.11 -4.89
C ARG A 85 -0.75 14.06 -5.68
N GLU A 86 0.28 13.43 -5.13
CA GLU A 86 1.57 13.28 -5.81
C GLU A 86 1.43 12.48 -7.11
N LEU A 87 0.70 11.39 -7.12
CA LEU A 87 0.42 10.61 -8.33
C LEU A 87 -0.40 11.41 -9.36
N GLY A 88 -1.30 12.28 -8.90
CA GLY A 88 -2.09 13.15 -9.78
C GLY A 88 -1.25 14.20 -10.53
N PHE A 89 -0.12 14.62 -9.96
CA PHE A 89 0.84 15.53 -10.60
C PHE A 89 1.89 14.82 -11.46
N CYS A 90 2.14 13.54 -11.21
CA CYS A 90 3.16 12.76 -11.91
C CYS A 90 2.61 12.16 -13.21
N HIS A 91 2.66 12.93 -14.30
CA HIS A 91 2.39 12.39 -15.64
C HIS A 91 3.65 11.71 -16.20
N LEU A 92 3.94 10.50 -15.75
CA LEU A 92 5.08 9.71 -16.21
C LEU A 92 4.77 9.06 -17.55
N ASN A 93 4.89 9.81 -18.64
CA ASN A 93 4.64 9.31 -19.99
C ASN A 93 5.91 9.17 -20.82
N SER A 94 7.05 9.70 -20.35
CA SER A 94 8.30 9.62 -21.04
C SER A 94 9.46 9.16 -20.15
N ARG A 95 10.53 8.68 -20.77
CA ARG A 95 11.77 8.35 -20.09
C ARG A 95 12.45 9.59 -19.53
N GLU A 96 12.32 10.70 -20.21
CA GLU A 96 12.86 12.01 -19.82
C GLU A 96 12.21 12.49 -18.55
N ASP A 97 10.87 12.39 -18.45
CA ASP A 97 10.12 12.75 -17.24
C ASP A 97 10.56 11.88 -16.06
N PHE A 98 10.72 10.57 -16.27
CA PHE A 98 11.22 9.67 -15.23
C PHE A 98 12.61 10.09 -14.74
N ILE A 99 13.52 10.41 -15.64
CA ILE A 99 14.88 10.85 -15.28
C ILE A 99 14.86 12.19 -14.53
N ALA A 100 14.02 13.13 -14.96
CA ALA A 100 13.87 14.42 -14.32
C ALA A 100 13.34 14.28 -12.87
N ILE A 101 12.27 13.51 -12.69
CA ILE A 101 11.68 13.25 -11.38
C ILE A 101 12.66 12.49 -10.48
N ARG A 102 13.35 11.48 -11.00
CA ARG A 102 14.36 10.76 -10.24
C ARG A 102 15.47 11.69 -9.74
N ARG A 103 16.00 12.59 -10.58
CA ARG A 103 17.01 13.59 -10.18
C ARG A 103 16.48 14.56 -9.14
N PHE A 104 15.22 14.96 -9.27
CA PHE A 104 14.55 15.79 -8.27
C PHE A 104 14.54 15.09 -6.91
N PHE A 105 14.10 13.83 -6.83
CA PHE A 105 14.08 13.04 -5.60
C PHE A 105 15.47 12.76 -5.01
N GLU A 106 16.51 12.73 -5.83
CA GLU A 106 17.89 12.51 -5.38
C GLU A 106 18.53 13.78 -4.74
N ASN A 107 18.03 14.97 -5.06
CA ASN A 107 18.69 16.24 -4.73
C ASN A 107 17.90 17.16 -3.80
N GLU A 108 16.62 16.93 -3.63
CA GLU A 108 15.75 17.82 -2.83
C GLU A 108 15.55 17.33 -1.40
N VAL A 109 15.43 18.29 -0.47
CA VAL A 109 14.94 18.04 0.89
C VAL A 109 13.44 18.23 0.85
N PHE A 110 12.69 17.20 1.20
CA PHE A 110 11.23 17.25 1.17
C PHE A 110 10.67 17.55 2.55
N ASP A 111 9.87 18.61 2.63
CA ASP A 111 8.99 18.83 3.76
C ASP A 111 7.68 18.07 3.56
N ASP A 112 7.14 17.50 4.62
CA ASP A 112 5.84 16.84 4.57
C ASP A 112 4.70 17.86 4.60
N LEU A 113 4.40 18.43 3.45
CA LEU A 113 3.36 19.45 3.30
C LEU A 113 1.95 18.93 3.58
N TYR A 114 1.74 17.63 3.49
CA TYR A 114 0.40 17.03 3.60
C TYR A 114 0.07 16.50 5.00
N LEU A 115 1.06 16.36 5.88
CA LEU A 115 0.84 15.78 7.21
C LEU A 115 -0.27 16.50 7.98
N SER A 116 -0.25 17.83 7.99
CA SER A 116 -1.24 18.62 8.72
C SER A 116 -2.67 18.44 8.21
N GLU A 117 -2.83 18.26 6.90
CA GLU A 117 -4.13 18.01 6.28
C GLU A 117 -4.62 16.59 6.57
N GLU A 118 -3.74 15.60 6.51
CA GLU A 118 -4.08 14.22 6.81
C GLU A 118 -4.43 14.00 8.28
N LEU A 119 -3.77 14.70 9.20
CA LEU A 119 -4.12 14.68 10.61
C LEU A 119 -5.53 15.24 10.84
N LYS A 120 -5.86 16.37 10.21
CA LYS A 120 -7.21 16.95 10.28
C LYS A 120 -8.28 16.03 9.69
N LEU A 121 -8.00 15.41 8.55
CA LEU A 121 -8.92 14.46 7.94
C LEU A 121 -9.13 13.23 8.83
N THR A 122 -8.08 12.75 9.48
CA THR A 122 -8.16 11.62 10.41
C THR A 122 -9.10 11.96 11.59
N GLU A 123 -8.96 13.15 12.15
CA GLU A 123 -9.80 13.61 13.24
C GLU A 123 -11.29 13.71 12.85
N ILE A 124 -11.56 14.07 11.59
CA ILE A 124 -12.94 14.18 11.07
C ILE A 124 -13.55 12.81 10.74
N LEU A 125 -12.76 11.89 10.21
CA LEU A 125 -13.26 10.64 9.63
C LEU A 125 -13.36 9.49 10.64
N PHE A 126 -12.61 9.55 11.74
CA PHE A 126 -12.50 8.46 12.71
C PHE A 126 -12.97 8.88 14.10
N PRO A 127 -13.56 7.96 14.89
CA PRO A 127 -13.90 8.25 16.26
C PRO A 127 -12.65 8.54 17.11
N PRO A 128 -12.76 9.34 18.19
CA PRO A 128 -11.61 9.88 18.93
C PRO A 128 -10.51 8.88 19.34
N PRO A 129 -10.79 7.67 19.85
CA PRO A 129 -9.73 6.74 20.23
C PRO A 129 -8.93 6.25 19.02
N GLU A 130 -9.61 5.96 17.92
CA GLU A 130 -9.04 5.47 16.65
C GLU A 130 -8.28 6.58 15.92
N ALA A 131 -8.85 7.79 15.91
CA ALA A 131 -8.22 8.98 15.36
C ALA A 131 -6.87 9.26 16.03
N LYS A 132 -6.80 9.18 17.35
CA LYS A 132 -5.57 9.42 18.10
C LYS A 132 -4.46 8.43 17.73
N GLU A 133 -4.78 7.14 17.68
CA GLU A 133 -3.82 6.10 17.29
C GLU A 133 -3.30 6.31 15.87
N LEU A 134 -4.20 6.59 14.92
CA LEU A 134 -3.83 6.86 13.53
C LEU A 134 -2.98 8.13 13.37
N MET A 135 -3.26 9.17 14.14
CA MET A 135 -2.47 10.40 14.14
C MET A 135 -1.05 10.16 14.66
N GLU A 136 -0.91 9.39 15.74
CA GLU A 136 0.40 9.01 16.30
C GLU A 136 1.21 8.18 15.30
N ILE A 137 0.57 7.22 14.60
CA ILE A 137 1.19 6.43 13.55
C ILE A 137 1.69 7.32 12.42
N ARG A 138 0.84 8.23 11.91
CA ARG A 138 1.19 9.13 10.80
C ARG A 138 2.36 10.06 11.15
N THR A 139 2.35 10.64 12.33
CA THR A 139 3.44 11.51 12.80
C THR A 139 4.76 10.72 12.90
N ARG A 140 4.73 9.53 13.49
CA ARG A 140 5.92 8.67 13.60
C ARG A 140 6.49 8.25 12.27
N ILE A 141 5.63 7.96 11.28
CA ILE A 141 6.09 7.60 9.92
C ILE A 141 6.85 8.75 9.28
N THR A 142 6.38 9.97 9.45
CA THR A 142 7.07 11.16 8.95
C THR A 142 8.45 11.31 9.59
N GLU A 143 8.55 11.18 10.91
CA GLU A 143 9.84 11.23 11.63
C GLU A 143 10.79 10.11 11.19
N ASP A 144 10.29 8.87 11.01
CA ASP A 144 11.09 7.74 10.51
C ASP A 144 11.59 7.94 9.07
N TYR A 145 10.88 8.72 8.28
CA TYR A 145 11.24 9.03 6.89
C TYR A 145 12.47 9.93 6.81
N ASP A 146 12.56 10.92 7.66
CA ASP A 146 13.70 11.84 7.72
C ASP A 146 14.99 11.14 8.18
N VAL A 147 14.88 10.08 8.94
CA VAL A 147 16.02 9.27 9.43
C VAL A 147 16.52 8.26 8.39
N ARG A 148 15.73 7.90 7.37
CA ARG A 148 16.06 6.84 6.39
C ARG A 148 16.60 7.36 5.06
N ARG A 149 16.90 8.61 4.95
CA ARG A 149 17.71 9.17 3.87
C ARG A 149 19.18 8.93 4.18
#